data_5a98aedaf81d0dd4b437ac8e76b08035
#
_entry.id   5a98aedaf81d0dd4b437ac8e76b08035
#
_cell.length_a   1.000
_cell.length_b   1.000
_cell.length_c   1.000
_cell.angle_alpha   90.00
_cell.angle_beta   90.00
_cell.angle_gamma   90.00
#
_symmetry.space_group_name_H-M   'P 1'
#
loop_
_entity.id
_entity.type
_entity.pdbx_description
1 polymer ?
#
loop_
_entity_poly.entity_id
_entity_poly.type
_entity_poly.pdbx_seq_one_letter_code
_entity_poly.pdbx_strand_id
1 'polypeptide(L)'
;TLFRSCEPSIQRTPVLFQAGNSPRGIRFAAENAEAIFISPISKEYTKTAVKQIRNELIKAGRDPHSAKIYVLATIITDENQKLAEAKHKDLLSYVNEEGSLVLNSGWLGENLGKYSLDDPLTEITSNAIIGKVKEFAESRTDEGKTWTLRELIKIAGIGALGNKIIGGKKEVCDTLQELIEYSDADGFNLAYATTPGSFEDVVEFIVPELQKRGVYQESYTEGSLRHKLFGNGDRLPSSHRGAKYRVGGEKSTIDDYANSGRTKK
;
A
#
# COMPACT_ATOMS: atom_id res chain seq x y z
N THR A 1 19.58 -19.34 -29.66
CA THR A 1 18.81 -18.45 -28.74
C THR A 1 18.07 -19.20 -27.62
N LEU A 2 17.83 -20.50 -27.75
CA LEU A 2 17.14 -21.32 -26.73
C LEU A 2 17.82 -21.28 -25.34
N PHE A 3 19.14 -21.21 -25.31
CA PHE A 3 19.90 -21.16 -24.05
C PHE A 3 19.85 -19.81 -23.31
N ARG A 4 19.23 -18.77 -23.86
CA ARG A 4 19.06 -17.47 -23.26
C ARG A 4 17.66 -17.27 -22.66
N SER A 5 16.76 -18.20 -22.85
CA SER A 5 15.37 -18.11 -22.43
C SER A 5 15.09 -19.12 -21.33
N CYS A 6 14.72 -18.65 -20.16
CA CYS A 6 14.15 -19.50 -19.13
C CYS A 6 12.77 -19.99 -19.57
N GLU A 7 12.33 -21.11 -19.03
CA GLU A 7 10.94 -21.53 -19.19
C GLU A 7 10.01 -20.45 -18.63
N PRO A 8 8.94 -20.12 -19.35
CA PRO A 8 8.03 -19.11 -18.89
C PRO A 8 7.24 -19.61 -17.68
N SER A 9 7.02 -18.73 -16.69
CA SER A 9 6.19 -19.07 -15.55
C SER A 9 4.78 -19.45 -15.97
N ILE A 10 4.07 -20.21 -15.14
CA ILE A 10 2.67 -20.59 -15.38
C ILE A 10 1.76 -19.36 -15.57
N GLN A 11 2.07 -18.26 -14.90
CA GLN A 11 1.33 -17.00 -14.99
C GLN A 11 1.56 -16.25 -16.31
N ARG A 12 2.70 -16.46 -16.97
CA ARG A 12 3.21 -15.71 -18.13
C ARG A 12 3.50 -14.24 -17.79
N THR A 13 2.46 -13.49 -17.49
CA THR A 13 2.54 -12.12 -16.97
C THR A 13 2.47 -12.18 -15.44
N PRO A 14 3.38 -11.59 -14.69
CA PRO A 14 3.26 -11.49 -13.23
C PRO A 14 1.99 -10.72 -12.85
N VAL A 15 1.54 -10.84 -11.60
CA VAL A 15 0.45 -10.01 -11.08
C VAL A 15 0.86 -8.54 -11.17
N LEU A 16 -0.02 -7.71 -11.71
CA LEU A 16 0.27 -6.31 -11.99
C LEU A 16 -0.09 -5.44 -10.79
N PHE A 17 0.93 -5.05 -10.05
CA PHE A 17 0.79 -4.12 -8.93
C PHE A 17 1.04 -2.68 -9.37
N GLN A 18 0.32 -1.74 -8.79
CA GLN A 18 0.50 -0.32 -9.01
C GLN A 18 0.39 0.44 -7.69
N ALA A 19 1.26 1.43 -7.50
CA ALA A 19 1.20 2.37 -6.40
C ALA A 19 1.08 3.79 -6.96
N GLY A 20 0.18 4.59 -6.41
CA GLY A 20 0.04 5.99 -6.79
C GLY A 20 -1.36 6.53 -6.54
N ASN A 21 -1.44 7.56 -5.72
CA ASN A 21 -2.70 8.13 -5.23
C ASN A 21 -3.10 9.40 -5.99
N SER A 22 -2.31 9.84 -6.99
CA SER A 22 -2.70 10.97 -7.82
C SER A 22 -3.90 10.61 -8.71
N PRO A 23 -4.75 11.56 -9.11
CA PRO A 23 -5.88 11.29 -9.99
C PRO A 23 -5.48 10.57 -11.29
N ARG A 24 -4.29 10.90 -11.84
CA ARG A 24 -3.73 10.22 -13.01
C ARG A 24 -3.28 8.79 -12.68
N GLY A 25 -2.63 8.61 -11.52
CA GLY A 25 -2.19 7.30 -11.05
C GLY A 25 -3.36 6.35 -10.80
N ILE A 26 -4.42 6.83 -10.17
CA ILE A 26 -5.64 6.05 -9.90
C ILE A 26 -6.32 5.63 -11.22
N ARG A 27 -6.45 6.53 -12.21
CA ARG A 27 -6.99 6.16 -13.53
C ARG A 27 -6.13 5.12 -14.23
N PHE A 28 -4.80 5.30 -14.22
CA PHE A 28 -3.88 4.32 -14.79
C PHE A 28 -4.00 2.94 -14.09
N ALA A 29 -4.09 2.94 -12.76
CA ALA A 29 -4.30 1.73 -11.98
C ALA A 29 -5.64 1.05 -12.33
N ALA A 30 -6.71 1.80 -12.41
CA ALA A 30 -8.03 1.29 -12.78
C ALA A 30 -8.06 0.62 -14.15
N GLU A 31 -7.27 1.13 -15.10
CA GLU A 31 -7.18 0.53 -16.43
C GLU A 31 -6.25 -0.69 -16.50
N ASN A 32 -5.21 -0.76 -15.66
CA ASN A 32 -4.08 -1.68 -15.89
C ASN A 32 -3.74 -2.59 -14.71
N ALA A 33 -4.04 -2.20 -13.48
CA ALA A 33 -3.60 -2.95 -12.31
C ALA A 33 -4.56 -4.09 -11.93
N GLU A 34 -3.98 -5.14 -11.36
CA GLU A 34 -4.70 -6.21 -10.66
C GLU A 34 -4.64 -5.99 -9.14
N ALA A 35 -3.63 -5.28 -8.65
CA ALA A 35 -3.49 -4.92 -7.24
C ALA A 35 -3.01 -3.48 -7.10
N ILE A 36 -3.51 -2.77 -6.12
CA ILE A 36 -3.27 -1.34 -5.92
C ILE A 36 -2.86 -1.10 -4.48
N PHE A 37 -1.71 -0.46 -4.29
CA PHE A 37 -1.26 -0.01 -2.97
C PHE A 37 -1.71 1.42 -2.71
N ILE A 38 -2.31 1.62 -1.55
CA ILE A 38 -2.65 2.95 -1.02
C ILE A 38 -2.03 3.14 0.36
N SER A 39 -1.80 4.39 0.74
CA SER A 39 -1.16 4.70 2.02
C SER A 39 -1.86 5.85 2.77
N PRO A 40 -3.17 5.78 3.01
CA PRO A 40 -3.89 6.78 3.79
C PRO A 40 -3.42 6.77 5.26
N ILE A 41 -3.73 7.84 6.00
CA ILE A 41 -3.33 7.99 7.40
C ILE A 41 -4.46 7.69 8.40
N SER A 42 -5.69 7.60 7.92
CA SER A 42 -6.85 7.27 8.76
C SER A 42 -7.85 6.37 8.05
N LYS A 43 -8.79 5.82 8.80
CA LYS A 43 -9.85 4.96 8.23
C LYS A 43 -10.80 5.72 7.31
N GLU A 44 -11.06 7.01 7.57
CA GLU A 44 -11.91 7.87 6.74
C GLU A 44 -11.27 8.15 5.39
N TYR A 45 -9.98 8.49 5.39
CA TYR A 45 -9.20 8.65 4.15
C TYR A 45 -9.06 7.32 3.40
N THR A 46 -8.90 6.20 4.12
CA THR A 46 -8.90 4.85 3.51
C THR A 46 -10.18 4.59 2.76
N LYS A 47 -11.35 4.78 3.40
CA LYS A 47 -12.66 4.59 2.78
C LYS A 47 -12.84 5.47 1.55
N THR A 48 -12.44 6.74 1.65
CA THR A 48 -12.54 7.70 0.55
C THR A 48 -11.69 7.26 -0.64
N ALA A 49 -10.44 6.85 -0.40
CA ALA A 49 -9.51 6.39 -1.43
C ALA A 49 -10.01 5.10 -2.11
N VAL A 50 -10.46 4.12 -1.32
CA VAL A 50 -11.03 2.87 -1.84
C VAL A 50 -12.25 3.16 -2.71
N LYS A 51 -13.19 3.95 -2.23
CA LYS A 51 -14.38 4.34 -3.00
C LYS A 51 -14.02 5.03 -4.31
N GLN A 52 -13.01 5.90 -4.31
CA GLN A 52 -12.52 6.56 -5.52
C GLN A 52 -11.96 5.56 -6.52
N ILE A 53 -11.14 4.60 -6.06
CA ILE A 53 -10.55 3.56 -6.91
C ILE A 53 -11.66 2.66 -7.48
N ARG A 54 -12.61 2.18 -6.67
CA ARG A 54 -13.75 1.38 -7.13
C ARG A 54 -14.55 2.11 -8.23
N ASN A 55 -14.80 3.41 -8.05
CA ASN A 55 -15.47 4.24 -9.05
C ASN A 55 -14.67 4.36 -10.36
N GLU A 56 -13.35 4.52 -10.29
CA GLU A 56 -12.51 4.58 -11.50
C GLU A 56 -12.42 3.22 -12.22
N LEU A 57 -12.46 2.09 -11.49
CA LEU A 57 -12.59 0.76 -12.09
C LEU A 57 -13.89 0.64 -12.90
N ILE A 58 -15.03 1.09 -12.35
CA ILE A 58 -16.31 1.12 -13.05
C ILE A 58 -16.24 1.98 -14.32
N LYS A 59 -15.64 3.19 -14.23
CA LYS A 59 -15.45 4.08 -15.40
C LYS A 59 -14.55 3.45 -16.48
N ALA A 60 -13.60 2.61 -16.06
CA ALA A 60 -12.75 1.85 -16.98
C ALA A 60 -13.44 0.60 -17.58
N GLY A 61 -14.74 0.38 -17.28
CA GLY A 61 -15.50 -0.76 -17.74
C GLY A 61 -15.16 -2.07 -17.04
N ARG A 62 -14.59 -1.99 -15.83
CA ARG A 62 -14.19 -3.15 -15.03
C ARG A 62 -15.14 -3.35 -13.85
N ASP A 63 -15.20 -4.59 -13.38
CA ASP A 63 -15.82 -4.87 -12.08
C ASP A 63 -15.07 -4.12 -10.97
N PRO A 64 -15.75 -3.44 -10.03
CA PRO A 64 -15.11 -2.67 -8.97
C PRO A 64 -14.20 -3.52 -8.07
N HIS A 65 -14.46 -4.84 -7.94
CA HIS A 65 -13.65 -5.77 -7.16
C HIS A 65 -12.64 -6.58 -8.01
N SER A 66 -12.49 -6.25 -9.30
CA SER A 66 -11.52 -6.90 -10.19
C SER A 66 -10.06 -6.55 -9.88
N ALA A 67 -9.81 -5.57 -9.02
CA ALA A 67 -8.50 -5.25 -8.48
C ALA A 67 -8.53 -5.29 -6.95
N LYS A 68 -7.47 -5.85 -6.37
CA LYS A 68 -7.27 -5.88 -4.91
C LYS A 68 -6.67 -4.57 -4.44
N ILE A 69 -7.16 -4.01 -3.34
CA ILE A 69 -6.67 -2.76 -2.76
C ILE A 69 -6.04 -3.06 -1.41
N TYR A 70 -4.73 -2.77 -1.30
CA TYR A 70 -3.95 -3.01 -0.09
C TYR A 70 -3.57 -1.70 0.59
N VAL A 71 -3.88 -1.61 1.87
CA VAL A 71 -3.64 -0.43 2.71
C VAL A 71 -2.29 -0.55 3.40
N LEU A 72 -1.44 0.46 3.27
CA LEU A 72 -0.19 0.54 4.02
C LEU A 72 -0.49 0.62 5.51
N ALA A 73 0.08 -0.30 6.28
CA ALA A 73 0.01 -0.32 7.74
C ALA A 73 1.37 -0.65 8.36
N THR A 74 1.77 0.13 9.36
CA THR A 74 2.90 -0.19 10.23
C THR A 74 2.34 -0.70 11.54
N ILE A 75 2.61 -1.96 11.85
CA ILE A 75 2.14 -2.61 13.07
C ILE A 75 3.27 -2.62 14.10
N ILE A 76 2.99 -2.11 15.29
CA ILE A 76 3.86 -2.22 16.47
C ILE A 76 3.05 -2.95 17.53
N THR A 77 3.34 -4.23 17.74
CA THR A 77 2.55 -5.11 18.58
C THR A 77 3.40 -5.89 19.55
N ASP A 78 2.74 -6.41 20.54
CA ASP A 78 3.29 -7.32 21.55
C ASP A 78 2.13 -8.15 22.14
N GLU A 79 2.41 -8.98 23.12
CA GLU A 79 1.39 -9.82 23.77
C GLU A 79 0.18 -9.03 24.29
N ASN A 80 0.43 -7.81 24.82
CA ASN A 80 -0.60 -6.93 25.35
C ASN A 80 -0.30 -5.44 25.07
N GLN A 81 -1.32 -4.60 25.27
CA GLN A 81 -1.28 -3.16 25.02
C GLN A 81 -0.09 -2.46 25.71
N LYS A 82 0.16 -2.76 26.98
CA LYS A 82 1.22 -2.11 27.77
C LYS A 82 2.61 -2.39 27.21
N LEU A 83 2.89 -3.62 26.78
CA LEU A 83 4.17 -4.00 26.18
C LEU A 83 4.33 -3.37 24.80
N ALA A 84 3.28 -3.35 23.99
CA ALA A 84 3.31 -2.68 22.68
C ALA A 84 3.56 -1.16 22.79
N GLU A 85 2.94 -0.48 23.74
CA GLU A 85 3.19 0.94 24.03
C GLU A 85 4.63 1.18 24.51
N ALA A 86 5.16 0.32 25.36
CA ALA A 86 6.55 0.39 25.80
C ALA A 86 7.53 0.21 24.62
N LYS A 87 7.26 -0.77 23.74
CA LYS A 87 8.02 -1.00 22.50
C LYS A 87 7.97 0.22 21.60
N HIS A 88 6.79 0.80 21.39
CA HIS A 88 6.64 2.02 20.58
C HIS A 88 7.42 3.20 21.17
N LYS A 89 7.35 3.40 22.48
CA LYS A 89 8.10 4.44 23.18
C LYS A 89 9.61 4.26 23.03
N ASP A 90 10.10 3.02 23.15
CA ASP A 90 11.51 2.70 22.92
C ASP A 90 11.93 3.04 21.49
N LEU A 91 11.17 2.59 20.47
CA LEU A 91 11.43 2.91 19.07
C LEU A 91 11.47 4.42 18.80
N LEU A 92 10.58 5.20 19.42
CA LEU A 92 10.56 6.65 19.30
C LEU A 92 11.84 7.30 19.84
N SER A 93 12.52 6.68 20.84
CA SER A 93 13.76 7.21 21.41
C SER A 93 14.92 7.20 20.41
N TYR A 94 14.86 6.38 19.36
CA TYR A 94 15.87 6.29 18.30
C TYR A 94 15.60 7.23 17.12
N VAL A 95 14.44 7.90 17.08
CA VAL A 95 14.11 8.81 15.97
C VAL A 95 14.98 10.05 16.07
N ASN A 96 15.81 10.26 15.06
CA ASN A 96 16.57 11.47 14.89
C ASN A 96 15.76 12.50 14.10
N GLU A 97 15.42 13.65 14.71
CA GLU A 97 14.57 14.67 14.09
C GLU A 97 15.17 15.22 12.79
N GLU A 98 16.47 15.48 12.75
CA GLU A 98 17.16 16.00 11.55
C GLU A 98 17.16 14.96 10.42
N GLY A 99 17.49 13.71 10.73
CA GLY A 99 17.43 12.60 9.77
C GLY A 99 16.04 12.37 9.21
N SER A 100 15.02 12.43 10.07
CA SER A 100 13.61 12.32 9.65
C SER A 100 13.18 13.50 8.79
N LEU A 101 13.62 14.72 9.12
CA LEU A 101 13.36 15.93 8.32
C LEU A 101 13.96 15.81 6.91
N VAL A 102 15.21 15.35 6.80
CA VAL A 102 15.88 15.14 5.50
C VAL A 102 15.16 14.07 4.68
N LEU A 103 14.83 12.94 5.28
CA LEU A 103 14.10 11.85 4.61
C LEU A 103 12.76 12.32 4.05
N ASN A 104 11.99 13.01 4.89
CA ASN A 104 10.67 13.52 4.49
C ASN A 104 10.77 14.64 3.47
N SER A 105 11.79 15.47 3.53
CA SER A 105 12.08 16.47 2.49
C SER A 105 12.28 15.82 1.13
N GLY A 106 13.03 14.70 1.08
CA GLY A 106 13.23 13.93 -0.15
C GLY A 106 11.95 13.29 -0.68
N TRP A 107 11.13 12.70 0.18
CA TRP A 107 9.88 12.07 -0.23
C TRP A 107 8.82 13.07 -0.70
N LEU A 108 8.76 14.23 -0.06
CA LEU A 108 7.79 15.27 -0.39
C LEU A 108 8.28 16.21 -1.51
N GLY A 109 9.55 16.12 -1.91
CA GLY A 109 10.16 17.03 -2.89
C GLY A 109 10.20 18.49 -2.43
N GLU A 110 10.25 18.72 -1.11
CA GLU A 110 10.23 20.04 -0.49
C GLU A 110 11.26 20.12 0.63
N ASN A 111 12.01 21.22 0.68
CA ASN A 111 12.95 21.46 1.77
C ASN A 111 12.20 21.83 3.06
N LEU A 112 11.91 20.84 3.89
CA LEU A 112 11.22 21.04 5.17
C LEU A 112 12.07 21.80 6.19
N GLY A 113 13.41 21.84 6.03
CA GLY A 113 14.31 22.56 6.91
C GLY A 113 14.17 24.08 6.89
N LYS A 114 13.39 24.64 5.98
CA LYS A 114 13.07 26.08 5.95
C LYS A 114 11.93 26.48 6.90
N TYR A 115 11.21 25.51 7.45
CA TYR A 115 10.10 25.71 8.38
C TYR A 115 10.54 25.44 9.82
N SER A 116 9.90 26.11 10.80
CA SER A 116 10.07 25.75 12.20
C SER A 116 9.41 24.38 12.47
N LEU A 117 10.02 23.57 13.32
CA LEU A 117 9.43 22.27 13.71
C LEU A 117 8.07 22.41 14.40
N ASP A 118 7.83 23.53 15.03
CA ASP A 118 6.58 23.80 15.75
C ASP A 118 5.55 24.56 14.89
N ASP A 119 5.85 24.82 13.62
CA ASP A 119 4.90 25.39 12.68
C ASP A 119 3.75 24.40 12.42
N PRO A 120 2.50 24.88 12.41
CA PRO A 120 1.35 24.07 12.02
C PRO A 120 1.46 23.61 10.58
N LEU A 121 1.13 22.36 10.29
CA LEU A 121 1.17 21.81 8.92
C LEU A 121 0.27 22.57 7.94
N THR A 122 -0.75 23.28 8.43
CA THR A 122 -1.63 24.15 7.63
C THR A 122 -0.89 25.35 7.03
N GLU A 123 0.22 25.77 7.61
CA GLU A 123 1.04 26.90 7.17
C GLU A 123 2.16 26.48 6.20
N ILE A 124 2.43 25.18 6.12
CA ILE A 124 3.41 24.62 5.21
C ILE A 124 2.80 24.54 3.81
N THR A 125 2.95 25.62 3.04
CA THR A 125 2.40 25.72 1.70
C THR A 125 3.44 25.37 0.65
N SER A 126 3.36 24.20 0.04
CA SER A 126 4.09 23.91 -1.20
C SER A 126 3.24 23.07 -2.14
N ASN A 127 3.46 23.26 -3.44
CA ASN A 127 2.79 22.47 -4.48
C ASN A 127 3.15 20.97 -4.46
N ALA A 128 4.24 20.60 -3.80
CA ALA A 128 4.69 19.21 -3.65
C ALA A 128 3.97 18.45 -2.54
N ILE A 129 3.40 19.15 -1.58
CA ILE A 129 2.76 18.64 -0.36
C ILE A 129 1.31 18.16 -0.60
N ILE A 130 0.80 18.23 -1.83
CA ILE A 130 -0.63 18.16 -2.17
C ILE A 130 -1.35 16.85 -1.77
N GLY A 131 -0.65 15.80 -1.36
CA GLY A 131 -1.30 14.55 -0.96
C GLY A 131 -1.26 14.29 0.54
N LYS A 132 -0.11 13.87 1.04
CA LYS A 132 0.06 13.36 2.41
C LYS A 132 -0.01 14.42 3.49
N VAL A 133 0.64 15.57 3.28
CA VAL A 133 0.62 16.63 4.28
C VAL A 133 -0.78 17.25 4.37
N LYS A 134 -1.51 17.28 3.26
CA LYS A 134 -2.91 17.73 3.27
C LYS A 134 -3.78 16.82 4.16
N GLU A 135 -3.61 15.50 4.07
CA GLU A 135 -4.34 14.56 4.94
C GLU A 135 -4.05 14.88 6.42
N PHE A 136 -2.78 15.09 6.80
CA PHE A 136 -2.41 15.50 8.16
C PHE A 136 -2.92 16.90 8.51
N ALA A 137 -2.78 17.88 7.63
CA ALA A 137 -3.24 19.24 7.85
C ALA A 137 -4.77 19.35 8.04
N GLU A 138 -5.52 18.51 7.32
CA GLU A 138 -6.99 18.43 7.44
C GLU A 138 -7.45 17.55 8.61
N SER A 139 -6.61 16.61 9.06
CA SER A 139 -6.89 15.81 10.25
C SER A 139 -6.58 16.57 11.53
N ARG A 140 -6.89 15.96 12.66
CA ARG A 140 -6.54 16.48 13.98
C ARG A 140 -5.82 15.39 14.77
N THR A 141 -5.00 15.81 15.73
CA THR A 141 -4.45 14.91 16.74
C THR A 141 -5.58 14.33 17.61
N ASP A 142 -5.28 13.30 18.37
CA ASP A 142 -6.24 12.73 19.34
C ASP A 142 -6.75 13.78 20.35
N GLU A 143 -5.96 14.83 20.60
CA GLU A 143 -6.33 15.97 21.42
C GLU A 143 -7.13 17.06 20.68
N GLY A 144 -7.44 16.85 19.38
CA GLY A 144 -8.17 17.81 18.55
C GLY A 144 -7.34 18.99 18.03
N LYS A 145 -6.01 18.96 18.20
CA LYS A 145 -5.10 20.02 17.77
C LYS A 145 -4.67 19.84 16.31
N THR A 146 -4.21 20.92 15.68
CA THR A 146 -3.54 20.90 14.39
C THR A 146 -2.17 20.25 14.53
N TRP A 147 -1.83 19.33 13.63
CA TRP A 147 -0.51 18.72 13.56
C TRP A 147 0.59 19.74 13.30
N THR A 148 1.74 19.56 13.96
CA THR A 148 2.96 20.31 13.72
C THR A 148 3.94 19.52 12.84
N LEU A 149 4.93 20.20 12.26
CA LEU A 149 5.99 19.55 11.52
C LEU A 149 6.76 18.54 12.40
N ARG A 150 7.02 18.87 13.66
CA ARG A 150 7.68 17.98 14.63
C ARG A 150 6.93 16.67 14.83
N GLU A 151 5.62 16.74 14.98
CA GLU A 151 4.78 15.54 15.14
C GLU A 151 4.77 14.69 13.87
N LEU A 152 4.69 15.30 12.68
CA LEU A 152 4.76 14.61 11.42
C LEU A 152 6.08 13.84 11.27
N ILE A 153 7.24 14.50 11.49
CA ILE A 153 8.54 13.85 11.30
C ILE A 153 8.80 12.76 12.34
N LYS A 154 8.26 12.86 13.54
CA LYS A 154 8.32 11.79 14.55
C LYS A 154 7.52 10.57 14.12
N ILE A 155 6.30 10.77 13.64
CA ILE A 155 5.48 9.68 13.11
C ILE A 155 6.18 9.02 11.91
N ALA A 156 6.69 9.82 10.99
CA ALA A 156 7.38 9.34 9.81
C ALA A 156 8.73 8.67 10.10
N GLY A 157 9.35 8.99 11.22
CA GLY A 157 10.64 8.42 11.65
C GLY A 157 10.58 6.93 12.02
N ILE A 158 9.37 6.38 12.25
CA ILE A 158 9.17 4.97 12.50
C ILE A 158 8.33 4.38 11.38
N GLY A 159 8.94 3.54 10.54
CA GLY A 159 8.26 2.91 9.40
C GLY A 159 7.93 3.94 8.31
N ALA A 160 6.74 3.90 7.75
CA ALA A 160 6.31 4.76 6.65
C ALA A 160 5.19 5.73 7.06
N LEU A 161 4.94 6.74 6.24
CA LEU A 161 3.74 7.57 6.34
C LEU A 161 2.51 6.76 5.90
N GLY A 162 1.71 6.30 6.85
CA GLY A 162 0.51 5.51 6.64
C GLY A 162 -0.17 5.22 7.97
N ASN A 163 -1.12 4.32 8.00
CA ASN A 163 -1.74 3.89 9.24
C ASN A 163 -0.69 3.26 10.16
N LYS A 164 -0.58 3.79 11.39
CA LYS A 164 0.20 3.17 12.46
C LYS A 164 -0.76 2.54 13.45
N ILE A 165 -0.58 1.25 13.67
CA ILE A 165 -1.43 0.46 14.55
C ILE A 165 -0.54 -0.05 15.70
N ILE A 166 -0.78 0.48 16.90
CA ILE A 166 0.02 0.19 18.08
C ILE A 166 -0.90 -0.44 19.11
N GLY A 167 -0.60 -1.66 19.51
CA GLY A 167 -1.44 -2.35 20.47
C GLY A 167 -1.08 -3.79 20.73
N GLY A 168 -1.71 -4.39 21.71
CA GLY A 168 -1.66 -5.82 21.94
C GLY A 168 -2.35 -6.60 20.81
N LYS A 169 -2.13 -7.89 20.77
CA LYS A 169 -2.63 -8.77 19.69
C LYS A 169 -4.13 -8.64 19.42
N LYS A 170 -4.95 -8.44 20.46
CA LYS A 170 -6.42 -8.29 20.26
C LYS A 170 -6.78 -6.95 19.69
N GLU A 171 -6.26 -5.87 20.25
CA GLU A 171 -6.52 -4.49 19.85
C GLU A 171 -6.07 -4.24 18.41
N VAL A 172 -4.92 -4.77 18.03
CA VAL A 172 -4.43 -4.68 16.63
C VAL A 172 -5.36 -5.45 15.69
N CYS A 173 -5.75 -6.67 16.03
CA CYS A 173 -6.66 -7.45 15.19
C CYS A 173 -8.04 -6.80 15.07
N ASP A 174 -8.57 -6.19 16.15
CA ASP A 174 -9.81 -5.44 16.12
C ASP A 174 -9.71 -4.25 15.15
N THR A 175 -8.63 -3.49 15.24
CA THR A 175 -8.37 -2.34 14.35
C THR A 175 -8.23 -2.77 12.89
N LEU A 176 -7.52 -3.87 12.62
CA LEU A 176 -7.37 -4.39 11.26
C LEU A 176 -8.70 -4.82 10.65
N GLN A 177 -9.52 -5.54 11.41
CA GLN A 177 -10.86 -5.97 10.96
C GLN A 177 -11.78 -4.76 10.74
N GLU A 178 -11.85 -3.84 11.71
CA GLU A 178 -12.64 -2.60 11.58
C GLU A 178 -12.24 -1.82 10.32
N LEU A 179 -10.93 -1.69 10.04
CA LEU A 179 -10.45 -0.95 8.89
C LEU A 179 -10.91 -1.57 7.57
N ILE A 180 -10.83 -2.90 7.43
CA ILE A 180 -11.30 -3.62 6.24
C ILE A 180 -12.81 -3.48 6.08
N GLU A 181 -13.57 -3.76 7.13
CA GLU A 181 -15.04 -3.70 7.10
C GLU A 181 -15.55 -2.29 6.80
N TYR A 182 -14.91 -1.26 7.40
CA TYR A 182 -15.31 0.13 7.21
C TYR A 182 -14.96 0.67 5.82
N SER A 183 -13.82 0.26 5.25
CA SER A 183 -13.26 0.87 4.04
C SER A 183 -13.53 0.11 2.75
N ASP A 184 -13.91 -1.16 2.80
CA ASP A 184 -13.99 -2.08 1.64
C ASP A 184 -12.62 -2.35 0.99
N ALA A 185 -11.52 -2.24 1.76
CA ALA A 185 -10.20 -2.64 1.31
C ALA A 185 -10.06 -4.18 1.33
N ASP A 186 -9.10 -4.72 0.56
CA ASP A 186 -8.92 -6.17 0.40
C ASP A 186 -7.81 -6.74 1.31
N GLY A 187 -7.03 -5.89 1.96
CA GLY A 187 -5.95 -6.33 2.84
C GLY A 187 -4.92 -5.25 3.13
N PHE A 188 -3.76 -5.68 3.62
CA PHE A 188 -2.71 -4.78 4.07
C PHE A 188 -1.39 -4.98 3.32
N ASN A 189 -0.66 -3.89 3.12
CA ASN A 189 0.74 -3.85 2.78
C ASN A 189 1.52 -3.46 4.04
N LEU A 190 2.20 -4.43 4.67
CA LEU A 190 2.87 -4.20 5.94
C LEU A 190 4.20 -3.47 5.74
N ALA A 191 4.33 -2.32 6.39
CA ALA A 191 5.62 -1.67 6.63
C ALA A 191 6.17 -2.12 7.99
N TYR A 192 7.47 -2.01 8.13
CA TYR A 192 8.19 -2.41 9.34
C TYR A 192 8.78 -1.19 10.07
N ALA A 193 8.84 -1.28 11.39
CA ALA A 193 9.64 -0.38 12.21
C ALA A 193 11.07 -0.93 12.37
N THR A 194 11.20 -2.26 12.52
CA THR A 194 12.47 -2.99 12.62
C THR A 194 12.44 -4.24 11.76
N THR A 195 13.61 -4.67 11.26
CA THR A 195 13.76 -5.90 10.47
C THR A 195 14.74 -6.83 11.18
N PRO A 196 14.40 -8.12 11.44
CA PRO A 196 13.15 -8.80 11.08
C PRO A 196 12.00 -8.60 12.10
N GLY A 197 12.26 -8.00 13.27
CA GLY A 197 11.41 -8.02 14.46
C GLY A 197 9.93 -7.67 14.20
N SER A 198 9.63 -6.65 13.39
CA SER A 198 8.23 -6.31 13.09
C SER A 198 7.46 -7.43 12.39
N PHE A 199 8.13 -8.21 11.54
CA PHE A 199 7.49 -9.35 10.87
C PHE A 199 7.38 -10.56 11.79
N GLU A 200 8.37 -10.77 12.67
CA GLU A 200 8.32 -11.81 13.70
C GLU A 200 7.15 -11.57 14.65
N ASP A 201 6.97 -10.32 15.13
CA ASP A 201 5.84 -9.93 15.96
C ASP A 201 4.48 -10.21 15.29
N VAL A 202 4.36 -9.88 14.00
CA VAL A 202 3.11 -10.14 13.26
C VAL A 202 2.83 -11.64 13.16
N VAL A 203 3.85 -12.45 12.90
CA VAL A 203 3.72 -13.92 12.81
C VAL A 203 3.40 -14.53 14.18
N GLU A 204 3.98 -14.01 15.25
CA GLU A 204 3.79 -14.53 16.58
C GLU A 204 2.45 -14.12 17.22
N PHE A 205 2.05 -12.85 17.05
CA PHE A 205 0.90 -12.31 17.79
C PHE A 205 -0.34 -12.11 16.93
N ILE A 206 -0.19 -11.64 15.69
CA ILE A 206 -1.33 -11.20 14.88
C ILE A 206 -1.90 -12.34 14.04
N VAL A 207 -1.06 -13.09 13.33
CA VAL A 207 -1.52 -14.19 12.47
C VAL A 207 -2.32 -15.23 13.26
N PRO A 208 -1.86 -15.76 14.41
CA PRO A 208 -2.63 -16.75 15.16
C PRO A 208 -3.96 -16.22 15.69
N GLU A 209 -4.02 -14.95 16.09
CA GLU A 209 -5.27 -14.35 16.57
C GLU A 209 -6.27 -14.17 15.42
N LEU A 210 -5.83 -13.74 14.23
CA LEU A 210 -6.70 -13.62 13.04
C LEU A 210 -7.17 -15.00 12.55
N GLN A 211 -6.32 -16.02 12.59
CA GLN A 211 -6.70 -17.42 12.29
C GLN A 211 -7.76 -17.93 13.27
N LYS A 212 -7.57 -17.71 14.56
CA LYS A 212 -8.55 -18.06 15.60
C LYS A 212 -9.91 -17.37 15.36
N ARG A 213 -9.92 -16.18 14.83
CA ARG A 213 -11.14 -15.44 14.44
C ARG A 213 -11.75 -15.93 13.13
N GLY A 214 -11.09 -16.83 12.40
CA GLY A 214 -11.55 -17.35 11.11
C GLY A 214 -11.47 -16.35 9.96
N VAL A 215 -10.68 -15.28 10.10
CA VAL A 215 -10.54 -14.20 9.10
C VAL A 215 -9.18 -14.19 8.39
N TYR A 216 -8.32 -15.15 8.70
CA TYR A 216 -7.04 -15.33 8.04
C TYR A 216 -6.81 -16.80 7.66
N GLN A 217 -6.12 -17.03 6.56
CA GLN A 217 -5.85 -18.37 6.05
C GLN A 217 -5.02 -19.20 7.03
N GLU A 218 -5.34 -20.46 7.21
CA GLU A 218 -4.57 -21.43 8.01
C GLU A 218 -3.51 -22.15 7.19
N SER A 219 -3.71 -22.23 5.87
CA SER A 219 -2.79 -22.85 4.94
C SER A 219 -2.79 -22.12 3.58
N TYR A 220 -1.73 -22.32 2.82
CA TYR A 220 -1.66 -21.76 1.47
C TYR A 220 -2.51 -22.57 0.49
N THR A 221 -3.36 -21.87 -0.27
CA THR A 221 -4.06 -22.44 -1.42
C THR A 221 -3.02 -22.82 -2.51
N GLU A 222 -3.24 -23.91 -3.20
CA GLU A 222 -2.40 -24.29 -4.35
C GLU A 222 -2.55 -23.30 -5.52
N GLY A 223 -1.62 -23.35 -6.48
CA GLY A 223 -1.65 -22.53 -7.68
C GLY A 223 -0.74 -21.30 -7.61
N SER A 224 -0.79 -20.51 -8.66
CA SER A 224 -0.02 -19.27 -8.76
C SER A 224 -0.53 -18.18 -7.84
N LEU A 225 0.28 -17.11 -7.63
CA LEU A 225 -0.15 -15.94 -6.86
C LEU A 225 -1.47 -15.36 -7.39
N ARG A 226 -1.64 -15.27 -8.72
CA ARG A 226 -2.89 -14.76 -9.31
C ARG A 226 -4.07 -15.66 -8.95
N HIS A 227 -3.91 -16.99 -9.05
CA HIS A 227 -4.96 -17.91 -8.66
C HIS A 227 -5.36 -17.74 -7.19
N LYS A 228 -4.38 -17.59 -6.30
CA LYS A 228 -4.61 -17.35 -4.85
C LYS A 228 -5.36 -16.04 -4.57
N LEU A 229 -5.09 -15.00 -5.35
CA LEU A 229 -5.71 -13.68 -5.15
C LEU A 229 -7.12 -13.57 -5.73
N PHE A 230 -7.40 -14.25 -6.85
CA PHE A 230 -8.61 -14.01 -7.64
C PHE A 230 -9.47 -15.26 -7.87
N GLY A 231 -8.96 -16.47 -7.64
CA GLY A 231 -9.66 -17.73 -7.88
C GLY A 231 -9.89 -18.08 -9.37
N ASN A 232 -9.45 -17.23 -10.29
CA ASN A 232 -9.82 -17.27 -11.72
C ASN A 232 -8.70 -17.82 -12.63
N GLY A 233 -7.87 -18.75 -12.11
CA GLY A 233 -6.77 -19.37 -12.84
C GLY A 233 -5.46 -18.57 -12.77
N ASP A 234 -4.46 -19.07 -13.49
CA ASP A 234 -3.08 -18.60 -13.33
C ASP A 234 -2.74 -17.40 -14.21
N ARG A 235 -3.48 -17.20 -15.29
CA ARG A 235 -3.15 -16.19 -16.31
C ARG A 235 -4.02 -14.95 -16.17
N LEU A 236 -3.48 -13.83 -16.65
CA LEU A 236 -4.22 -12.60 -16.80
C LEU A 236 -5.56 -12.87 -17.52
N PRO A 237 -6.72 -12.46 -16.99
CA PRO A 237 -8.01 -12.75 -17.61
C PRO A 237 -8.14 -12.15 -19.01
N SER A 238 -8.89 -12.78 -19.90
CA SER A 238 -9.10 -12.30 -21.28
C SER A 238 -9.79 -10.93 -21.35
N SER A 239 -10.57 -10.58 -20.33
CA SER A 239 -11.20 -9.25 -20.17
C SER A 239 -10.19 -8.14 -19.84
N HIS A 240 -8.98 -8.48 -19.38
CA HIS A 240 -7.99 -7.47 -19.07
C HIS A 240 -7.39 -6.89 -20.35
N ARG A 241 -7.25 -5.55 -20.43
CA ARG A 241 -6.73 -4.89 -21.64
C ARG A 241 -5.36 -5.39 -22.13
N GLY A 242 -4.54 -5.92 -21.22
CA GLY A 242 -3.24 -6.53 -21.54
C GLY A 242 -3.36 -7.88 -22.26
N ALA A 243 -4.51 -8.53 -22.21
CA ALA A 243 -4.71 -9.83 -22.86
C ALA A 243 -4.62 -9.76 -24.39
N LYS A 244 -4.99 -8.61 -24.98
CA LYS A 244 -4.89 -8.36 -26.42
C LYS A 244 -3.46 -8.40 -27.00
N TYR A 245 -2.45 -8.28 -26.13
CA TYR A 245 -1.02 -8.36 -26.53
C TYR A 245 -0.43 -9.76 -26.39
N ARG A 246 -1.22 -10.76 -26.07
CA ARG A 246 -0.76 -12.16 -26.06
C ARG A 246 -0.49 -12.65 -27.48
N VAL A 247 0.45 -13.59 -27.60
CA VAL A 247 0.62 -14.35 -28.85
C VAL A 247 -0.72 -15.03 -29.17
N GLY A 248 -1.28 -14.77 -30.35
CA GLY A 248 -2.62 -15.21 -30.76
C GLY A 248 -3.78 -14.37 -30.25
N GLY A 249 -3.55 -13.23 -29.57
CA GLY A 249 -4.57 -12.22 -29.27
C GLY A 249 -4.85 -11.34 -30.48
N GLU A 250 -5.97 -10.59 -30.47
CA GLU A 250 -6.45 -9.76 -31.60
C GLU A 250 -5.43 -8.76 -32.18
N LYS A 251 -4.36 -8.42 -31.47
CA LYS A 251 -3.33 -7.45 -31.87
C LYS A 251 -1.90 -7.99 -31.91
N SER A 252 -1.69 -9.28 -31.73
CA SER A 252 -0.35 -9.86 -31.83
C SER A 252 -0.37 -11.02 -32.80
N THR A 253 -0.19 -10.72 -34.05
CA THR A 253 0.40 -11.68 -34.96
C THR A 253 1.92 -11.65 -34.73
N ILE A 254 2.58 -12.81 -34.90
CA ILE A 254 4.06 -12.88 -34.93
C ILE A 254 4.62 -11.87 -35.94
N ASP A 255 3.86 -11.55 -36.98
CA ASP A 255 4.15 -10.58 -38.01
C ASP A 255 4.13 -9.13 -37.51
N ASP A 256 3.25 -8.77 -36.57
CA ASP A 256 3.27 -7.43 -35.94
C ASP A 256 4.53 -7.21 -35.10
N TYR A 257 5.08 -8.27 -34.48
CA TYR A 257 6.34 -8.21 -33.75
C TYR A 257 7.55 -8.13 -34.70
N ALA A 258 7.47 -8.77 -35.87
CA ALA A 258 8.50 -8.69 -36.91
C ALA A 258 8.45 -7.31 -37.62
N ASN A 259 7.26 -6.73 -37.74
CA ASN A 259 7.02 -5.45 -38.41
C ASN A 259 7.02 -4.22 -37.49
N SER A 260 6.97 -4.39 -36.16
CA SER A 260 7.10 -3.28 -35.21
C SER A 260 8.56 -2.82 -35.10
N GLY A 261 9.10 -2.30 -36.22
CA GLY A 261 10.15 -1.30 -36.22
C GLY A 261 11.46 -1.62 -35.52
N ARG A 262 11.99 -2.84 -35.65
CA ARG A 262 13.43 -2.99 -35.75
C ARG A 262 13.87 -2.63 -37.17
N THR A 263 13.65 -1.38 -37.56
CA THR A 263 14.42 -0.77 -38.65
C THR A 263 15.88 -0.92 -38.30
N LYS A 264 16.57 -1.65 -39.14
CA LYS A 264 18.01 -1.78 -39.18
C LYS A 264 18.63 -0.38 -39.03
N LYS A 265 19.43 -0.21 -38.01
CA LYS A 265 20.56 0.68 -37.98
C LYS A 265 21.80 -0.16 -37.89
#